data_8ac241d0119c4e171a5e552c60452731
#
_entry.id   8ac241d0119c4e171a5e552c60452731
#
_cell.length_a   1.000
_cell.length_b   1.000
_cell.length_c   1.000
_cell.angle_alpha   90.00
_cell.angle_beta   90.00
_cell.angle_gamma   90.00
#
_symmetry.space_group_name_H-M   'P 1'
#
loop_
_entity.id
_entity.type
_entity.pdbx_description
1 polymer ?
#
loop_
_entity_poly.entity_id
_entity_poly.type
_entity_poly.pdbx_seq_one_letter_code
_entity_poly.pdbx_strand_id
1 'polypeptide(L)'
;MATITYTVTVATGTNQYSAGANKFYINGEVSPVLYLQEGNTYIFDQSDSSNANLLLALSNTKDGTNTTGGVAYTTGVTTTGTAGQAGAKTTIVVAPVRTVGAPVLFYYCAALAGMGNTAQTTPPTSETTQFNPQIDEIIEEAYERTGVLGTRTGYQLRSARRSLNILFQEWQNRGVHLWKVELAKVPLVLGQDEYSYATDTTNFPNDITSVLEAFYRNN
;
A
#
# COMPACT_ATOMS: atom_id res chain seq x y z
N MET A 1 7.05 11.63 -8.46
CA MET A 1 7.32 10.39 -9.21
C MET A 1 8.82 10.15 -9.18
N ALA A 2 9.25 9.09 -8.54
CA ALA A 2 10.64 8.66 -8.54
C ALA A 2 10.80 7.42 -9.44
N THR A 3 12.00 7.24 -10.01
CA THR A 3 12.36 6.01 -10.72
C THR A 3 13.41 5.27 -9.90
N ILE A 4 13.08 4.04 -9.51
CA ILE A 4 13.92 3.18 -8.69
C ILE A 4 14.33 1.97 -9.53
N THR A 5 15.63 1.68 -9.60
CA THR A 5 16.14 0.53 -10.33
C THR A 5 16.63 -0.54 -9.36
N TYR A 6 16.17 -1.75 -9.55
CA TYR A 6 16.62 -2.95 -8.87
C TYR A 6 17.46 -3.80 -9.82
N THR A 7 18.64 -4.21 -9.39
CA THR A 7 19.41 -5.22 -10.11
C THR A 7 18.85 -6.61 -9.79
N VAL A 8 18.63 -7.41 -10.82
CA VAL A 8 18.11 -8.78 -10.68
C VAL A 8 19.16 -9.76 -11.16
N THR A 9 19.46 -10.73 -10.32
CA THR A 9 20.33 -11.88 -10.67
C THR A 9 19.63 -13.17 -10.26
N VAL A 10 20.07 -14.31 -10.77
CA VAL A 10 19.54 -15.63 -10.41
C VAL A 10 20.64 -16.50 -9.84
N ALA A 11 20.38 -17.07 -8.69
CA ALA A 11 21.26 -18.04 -8.04
C ALA A 11 20.43 -19.04 -7.22
N THR A 12 21.06 -20.13 -6.81
CA THR A 12 20.44 -21.09 -5.88
C THR A 12 20.24 -20.46 -4.52
N GLY A 13 19.04 -20.60 -3.95
CA GLY A 13 18.70 -19.99 -2.69
C GLY A 13 17.49 -20.66 -2.02
N THR A 14 17.10 -20.10 -0.88
CA THR A 14 15.92 -20.53 -0.13
C THR A 14 14.95 -19.37 0.05
N ASN A 15 13.68 -19.58 -0.24
CA ASN A 15 12.61 -18.64 0.05
C ASN A 15 11.39 -19.37 0.63
N GLN A 16 10.27 -18.68 0.79
CA GLN A 16 9.03 -19.24 1.32
C GLN A 16 8.43 -20.41 0.50
N TYR A 17 8.83 -20.57 -0.78
CA TYR A 17 8.30 -21.62 -1.64
C TYR A 17 9.14 -22.89 -1.62
N SER A 18 10.47 -22.78 -1.63
CA SER A 18 11.37 -23.94 -1.67
C SER A 18 12.80 -23.58 -1.30
N ALA A 19 13.54 -24.61 -0.88
CA ALA A 19 14.98 -24.53 -0.67
C ALA A 19 15.76 -25.13 -1.86
N GLY A 20 16.97 -24.65 -2.08
CA GLY A 20 17.93 -25.27 -3.01
C GLY A 20 17.62 -25.13 -4.50
N ALA A 21 16.60 -24.34 -4.89
CA ALA A 21 16.27 -24.05 -6.27
C ALA A 21 16.67 -22.62 -6.67
N ASN A 22 16.68 -22.34 -7.97
CA ASN A 22 16.94 -20.99 -8.47
C ASN A 22 15.93 -19.97 -7.90
N LYS A 23 16.44 -18.82 -7.48
CA LYS A 23 15.69 -17.70 -6.94
C LYS A 23 16.15 -16.41 -7.61
N PHE A 24 15.22 -15.45 -7.69
CA PHE A 24 15.61 -14.08 -7.98
C PHE A 24 16.31 -13.47 -6.77
N TYR A 25 17.46 -12.88 -7.01
CA TYR A 25 18.15 -12.01 -6.07
C TYR A 25 17.93 -10.58 -6.52
N ILE A 26 17.36 -9.77 -5.68
CA ILE A 26 17.08 -8.37 -5.94
C ILE A 26 18.03 -7.51 -5.11
N ASN A 27 18.88 -6.74 -5.77
CA ASN A 27 19.98 -6.00 -5.12
C ASN A 27 20.85 -6.89 -4.20
N GLY A 28 21.03 -8.17 -4.57
CA GLY A 28 21.84 -9.14 -3.82
C GLY A 28 21.12 -9.87 -2.70
N GLU A 29 19.84 -9.57 -2.44
CA GLU A 29 19.02 -10.26 -1.43
C GLU A 29 18.13 -11.32 -2.09
N VAL A 30 18.05 -12.52 -1.46
CA VAL A 30 17.29 -13.65 -1.99
C VAL A 30 15.79 -13.43 -1.84
N SER A 31 15.11 -13.30 -2.94
CA SER A 31 13.64 -13.14 -3.02
C SER A 31 13.05 -12.23 -1.92
N PRO A 32 13.51 -10.97 -1.76
CA PRO A 32 13.01 -10.09 -0.72
C PRO A 32 11.53 -9.75 -0.93
N VAL A 33 10.83 -9.38 0.14
CA VAL A 33 9.55 -8.69 0.03
C VAL A 33 9.82 -7.27 -0.45
N LEU A 34 9.20 -6.88 -1.56
CA LEU A 34 9.34 -5.55 -2.13
C LEU A 34 8.17 -4.66 -1.69
N TYR A 35 8.46 -3.38 -1.50
CA TYR A 35 7.47 -2.34 -1.22
C TYR A 35 7.48 -1.34 -2.38
N LEU A 36 6.45 -1.41 -3.20
CA LEU A 36 6.29 -0.58 -4.39
C LEU A 36 5.35 0.58 -4.07
N GLN A 37 5.90 1.76 -3.91
CA GLN A 37 5.13 2.96 -3.63
C GLN A 37 4.37 3.42 -4.87
N GLU A 38 3.09 3.69 -4.72
CA GLU A 38 2.23 4.21 -5.78
C GLU A 38 2.73 5.54 -6.35
N GLY A 39 2.52 5.73 -7.64
CA GLY A 39 3.00 6.90 -8.38
C GLY A 39 4.48 6.85 -8.77
N ASN A 40 5.24 5.85 -8.32
CA ASN A 40 6.64 5.66 -8.72
C ASN A 40 6.80 4.63 -9.83
N THR A 41 7.95 4.67 -10.48
CA THR A 41 8.36 3.72 -11.51
C THR A 41 9.47 2.83 -10.95
N TYR A 42 9.30 1.53 -11.07
CA TYR A 42 10.30 0.55 -10.66
C TYR A 42 10.79 -0.22 -11.88
N ILE A 43 12.11 -0.32 -12.01
CA ILE A 43 12.80 -1.01 -13.08
C ILE A 43 13.53 -2.21 -12.48
N PHE A 44 13.21 -3.40 -12.94
CA PHE A 44 13.91 -4.64 -12.63
C PHE A 44 14.89 -4.91 -13.77
N ASP A 45 16.14 -4.55 -13.57
CA ASP A 45 17.20 -4.76 -14.54
C ASP A 45 17.63 -6.23 -14.56
N GLN A 46 17.36 -6.90 -15.66
CA GLN A 46 17.65 -8.32 -15.90
C GLN A 46 18.77 -8.52 -16.94
N SER A 47 19.66 -7.54 -17.07
CA SER A 47 20.78 -7.60 -18.01
C SER A 47 21.82 -8.68 -17.66
N ASP A 48 21.88 -9.10 -16.39
CA ASP A 48 22.83 -10.13 -15.95
C ASP A 48 22.52 -11.48 -16.59
N SER A 49 23.54 -12.16 -17.07
CA SER A 49 23.43 -13.44 -17.81
C SER A 49 22.77 -14.57 -17.01
N SER A 50 22.80 -14.51 -15.68
CA SER A 50 22.11 -15.49 -14.82
C SER A 50 20.58 -15.49 -15.00
N ASN A 51 20.01 -14.40 -15.52
CA ASN A 51 18.59 -14.31 -15.86
C ASN A 51 18.19 -14.99 -17.18
N ALA A 52 19.12 -15.62 -17.90
CA ALA A 52 18.83 -16.18 -19.23
C ALA A 52 17.62 -17.11 -19.20
N ASN A 53 16.60 -16.80 -20.03
CA ASN A 53 15.31 -17.47 -20.12
C ASN A 53 14.42 -17.39 -18.85
N LEU A 54 14.79 -16.56 -17.86
CA LEU A 54 14.08 -16.42 -16.59
C LEU A 54 13.56 -14.99 -16.43
N LEU A 55 12.51 -14.65 -17.18
CA LEU A 55 11.91 -13.32 -17.12
C LEU A 55 11.15 -13.12 -15.80
N LEU A 56 11.46 -12.03 -15.11
CA LEU A 56 10.67 -11.55 -13.97
C LEU A 56 9.38 -10.92 -14.46
N ALA A 57 8.27 -11.45 -14.01
CA ALA A 57 6.92 -10.94 -14.27
C ALA A 57 6.18 -10.63 -12.98
N LEU A 58 5.07 -9.90 -13.07
CA LEU A 58 4.22 -9.55 -11.94
C LEU A 58 2.85 -10.21 -12.06
N SER A 59 2.22 -10.50 -10.92
CA SER A 59 0.90 -11.10 -10.82
C SER A 59 0.20 -10.61 -9.55
N ASN A 60 -1.13 -10.67 -9.52
CA ASN A 60 -1.93 -10.54 -8.30
C ASN A 60 -2.18 -11.88 -7.59
N THR A 61 -1.61 -12.97 -8.09
CA THR A 61 -1.65 -14.30 -7.50
C THR A 61 -0.24 -14.75 -7.12
N LYS A 62 -0.09 -15.38 -5.97
CA LYS A 62 1.20 -15.96 -5.52
C LYS A 62 1.76 -16.88 -6.58
N ASP A 63 3.05 -16.69 -6.92
CA ASP A 63 3.77 -17.44 -7.96
C ASP A 63 3.11 -17.37 -9.36
N GLY A 64 2.25 -16.38 -9.58
CA GLY A 64 1.68 -16.02 -10.87
C GLY A 64 1.05 -17.17 -11.61
N THR A 65 1.42 -17.31 -12.89
CA THR A 65 0.91 -18.35 -13.80
C THR A 65 1.33 -19.78 -13.44
N ASN A 66 2.24 -19.97 -12.49
CA ASN A 66 2.59 -21.30 -11.98
C ASN A 66 1.52 -21.86 -11.03
N THR A 67 0.60 -21.01 -10.57
CA THR A 67 -0.54 -21.40 -9.73
C THR A 67 -1.80 -21.54 -10.58
N THR A 68 -2.61 -22.55 -10.31
CA THR A 68 -3.88 -22.79 -11.03
C THR A 68 -4.78 -21.55 -10.97
N GLY A 69 -5.16 -21.04 -12.15
CA GLY A 69 -5.97 -19.82 -12.28
C GLY A 69 -5.20 -18.50 -12.10
N GLY A 70 -3.89 -18.56 -11.87
CA GLY A 70 -3.05 -17.37 -11.80
C GLY A 70 -2.86 -16.72 -13.17
N VAL A 71 -2.86 -15.36 -13.18
CA VAL A 71 -2.68 -14.56 -14.38
C VAL A 71 -1.60 -13.53 -14.17
N ALA A 72 -0.91 -13.16 -15.25
CA ALA A 72 0.06 -12.09 -15.21
C ALA A 72 -0.63 -10.73 -15.00
N TYR A 73 -0.03 -9.88 -14.16
CA TYR A 73 -0.44 -8.49 -14.01
C TYR A 73 0.28 -7.62 -15.03
N THR A 74 -0.47 -6.94 -15.88
CA THR A 74 0.05 -6.18 -17.01
C THR A 74 -0.18 -4.67 -16.92
N THR A 75 -1.02 -4.22 -15.98
CA THR A 75 -1.34 -2.79 -15.84
C THR A 75 -0.12 -1.99 -15.43
N GLY A 76 0.32 -1.07 -16.30
CA GLY A 76 1.52 -0.27 -16.10
C GLY A 76 2.83 -1.06 -16.20
N VAL A 77 2.79 -2.33 -16.62
CA VAL A 77 3.98 -3.19 -16.77
C VAL A 77 4.43 -3.23 -18.22
N THR A 78 5.72 -3.04 -18.44
CA THR A 78 6.38 -3.18 -19.75
C THR A 78 7.64 -4.00 -19.61
N THR A 79 7.91 -4.87 -20.56
CA THR A 79 9.15 -5.63 -20.67
C THR A 79 9.96 -5.18 -21.90
N THR A 80 11.27 -5.11 -21.76
CA THR A 80 12.17 -4.71 -22.84
C THR A 80 13.34 -5.69 -22.88
N GLY A 81 13.73 -6.09 -24.08
CA GLY A 81 14.86 -7.00 -24.30
C GLY A 81 14.53 -8.45 -23.92
N THR A 82 15.57 -9.28 -23.92
CA THR A 82 15.50 -10.70 -23.51
C THR A 82 16.26 -10.87 -22.21
N ALA A 83 15.64 -11.45 -21.19
CA ALA A 83 16.27 -11.68 -19.89
C ALA A 83 17.63 -12.38 -20.03
N GLY A 84 18.64 -11.86 -19.36
CA GLY A 84 20.03 -12.30 -19.47
C GLY A 84 20.83 -11.62 -20.58
N GLN A 85 20.25 -10.65 -21.28
CA GLN A 85 20.94 -9.86 -22.31
C GLN A 85 21.01 -8.38 -21.91
N ALA A 86 22.01 -7.69 -22.40
CA ALA A 86 22.20 -6.26 -22.11
C ALA A 86 20.93 -5.44 -22.43
N GLY A 87 20.49 -4.61 -21.49
CA GLY A 87 19.30 -3.76 -21.60
C GLY A 87 17.97 -4.46 -21.32
N ALA A 88 17.98 -5.75 -20.95
CA ALA A 88 16.79 -6.48 -20.55
C ALA A 88 16.23 -5.95 -19.23
N LYS A 89 14.93 -5.65 -19.18
CA LYS A 89 14.28 -5.15 -17.98
C LYS A 89 12.77 -5.36 -17.99
N THR A 90 12.22 -5.52 -16.80
CA THR A 90 10.79 -5.37 -16.55
C THR A 90 10.56 -4.06 -15.81
N THR A 91 9.65 -3.23 -16.29
CA THR A 91 9.32 -1.93 -15.68
C THR A 91 7.88 -1.94 -15.26
N ILE A 92 7.59 -1.43 -14.05
CA ILE A 92 6.23 -1.15 -13.60
C ILE A 92 6.09 0.32 -13.21
N VAL A 93 5.07 0.98 -13.74
CA VAL A 93 4.57 2.25 -13.24
C VAL A 93 3.41 1.93 -12.30
N VAL A 94 3.62 2.10 -10.99
CA VAL A 94 2.59 1.77 -10.00
C VAL A 94 1.50 2.81 -10.04
N ALA A 95 0.29 2.41 -10.44
CA ALA A 95 -0.84 3.33 -10.58
C ALA A 95 -1.23 3.94 -9.22
N PRO A 96 -1.52 5.25 -9.17
CA PRO A 96 -1.97 5.90 -7.93
C PRO A 96 -3.37 5.43 -7.52
N VAL A 97 -3.59 5.27 -6.21
CA VAL A 97 -4.81 4.71 -5.55
C VAL A 97 -6.12 5.42 -5.89
N ARG A 98 -6.14 6.45 -6.69
CA ARG A 98 -7.36 7.27 -6.89
C ARG A 98 -8.56 6.55 -7.49
N THR A 99 -8.42 5.29 -7.92
CA THR A 99 -9.51 4.57 -8.58
C THR A 99 -9.80 3.16 -8.07
N VAL A 100 -8.83 2.41 -7.69
CA VAL A 100 -8.94 1.10 -6.98
C VAL A 100 -7.56 0.88 -6.39
N GLY A 101 -7.42 0.63 -5.09
CA GLY A 101 -6.12 0.39 -4.47
C GLY A 101 -5.30 -0.59 -5.30
N ALA A 102 -4.04 -0.29 -5.55
CA ALA A 102 -3.19 -1.22 -6.28
C ALA A 102 -3.20 -2.56 -5.54
N PRO A 103 -3.50 -3.68 -6.20
CA PRO A 103 -3.58 -4.98 -5.54
C PRO A 103 -2.22 -5.34 -4.96
N VAL A 104 -2.21 -6.19 -3.94
CA VAL A 104 -0.96 -6.84 -3.52
C VAL A 104 -0.44 -7.61 -4.72
N LEU A 105 0.76 -7.26 -5.16
CA LEU A 105 1.42 -7.92 -6.28
C LEU A 105 2.44 -8.95 -5.78
N PHE A 106 2.76 -9.87 -6.66
CA PHE A 106 3.82 -10.87 -6.49
C PHE A 106 4.71 -10.81 -7.72
N TYR A 107 6.02 -10.80 -7.54
CA TYR A 107 6.93 -11.04 -8.66
C TYR A 107 7.26 -12.53 -8.74
N TYR A 108 7.37 -13.04 -9.94
CA TYR A 108 7.55 -14.45 -10.22
C TYR A 108 8.25 -14.68 -11.56
N CYS A 109 8.62 -15.92 -11.86
CA CYS A 109 9.11 -16.33 -13.16
C CYS A 109 8.11 -17.28 -13.80
N ALA A 110 7.63 -16.98 -15.02
CA ALA A 110 6.67 -17.85 -15.72
C ALA A 110 7.29 -19.19 -16.18
N ALA A 111 8.63 -19.22 -16.36
CA ALA A 111 9.33 -20.42 -16.81
C ALA A 111 9.75 -21.35 -15.66
N LEU A 112 9.79 -20.87 -14.44
CA LEU A 112 10.25 -21.65 -13.29
C LEU A 112 9.51 -21.21 -12.01
N ALA A 113 8.77 -22.12 -11.39
CA ALA A 113 7.99 -21.87 -10.19
C ALA A 113 8.87 -21.56 -8.97
N GLY A 114 8.34 -20.77 -8.05
CA GLY A 114 8.93 -20.53 -6.74
C GLY A 114 10.14 -19.61 -6.71
N MET A 115 10.39 -18.82 -7.76
CA MET A 115 11.57 -17.94 -7.84
C MET A 115 11.40 -16.59 -7.12
N GLY A 116 10.17 -16.12 -6.93
CA GLY A 116 9.86 -14.77 -6.49
C GLY A 116 9.32 -14.65 -5.07
N ASN A 117 8.65 -13.53 -4.81
CA ASN A 117 8.02 -13.22 -3.52
C ASN A 117 6.93 -12.14 -3.71
N THR A 118 6.46 -11.58 -2.60
CA THR A 118 5.50 -10.48 -2.57
C THR A 118 6.14 -9.16 -3.03
N ALA A 119 5.40 -8.42 -3.85
CA ALA A 119 5.68 -7.03 -4.19
C ALA A 119 4.48 -6.21 -3.71
N GLN A 120 4.51 -5.82 -2.44
CA GLN A 120 3.42 -5.09 -1.79
C GLN A 120 3.37 -3.66 -2.31
N THR A 121 2.24 -3.26 -2.86
CA THR A 121 2.00 -1.87 -3.23
C THR A 121 1.60 -1.07 -1.98
N THR A 122 2.21 0.08 -1.81
CA THR A 122 1.92 0.98 -0.70
C THR A 122 1.45 2.33 -1.24
N PRO A 123 0.46 2.97 -0.60
CA PRO A 123 0.12 4.33 -0.95
C PRO A 123 1.37 5.22 -0.90
N PRO A 124 1.42 6.32 -1.69
CA PRO A 124 2.50 7.27 -1.54
C PRO A 124 2.51 7.72 -0.08
N THR A 125 3.67 7.67 0.54
CA THR A 125 3.87 8.36 1.81
C THR A 125 3.67 9.83 1.51
N SER A 126 2.46 10.31 1.76
CA SER A 126 2.12 11.71 1.60
C SER A 126 2.80 12.45 2.75
N GLU A 127 4.01 12.90 2.52
CA GLU A 127 4.70 13.80 3.47
C GLU A 127 3.99 15.15 3.61
N THR A 128 2.92 15.42 2.83
CA THR A 128 2.41 16.77 2.73
C THR A 128 0.91 16.96 2.90
N THR A 129 0.08 15.92 3.05
CA THR A 129 -1.38 16.14 3.06
C THR A 129 -2.17 15.40 4.15
N GLN A 130 -1.57 14.53 4.91
CA GLN A 130 -2.21 13.99 6.11
C GLN A 130 -1.63 14.70 7.35
N PHE A 131 -2.27 15.79 7.72
CA PHE A 131 -2.13 16.32 9.07
C PHE A 131 -2.71 15.25 10.02
N ASN A 132 -1.83 14.40 10.51
CA ASN A 132 -2.13 13.38 11.51
C ASN A 132 -1.14 13.48 12.67
N PRO A 133 -1.13 14.64 13.37
CA PRO A 133 -0.26 14.82 14.51
C PRO A 133 -0.68 13.86 15.61
N GLN A 134 0.27 13.18 16.19
CA GLN A 134 0.00 12.40 17.38
C GLN A 134 -0.38 13.34 18.53
N ILE A 135 -1.26 12.88 19.42
CA ILE A 135 -1.73 13.69 20.56
C ILE A 135 -0.55 14.24 21.38
N ASP A 136 0.53 13.47 21.48
CA ASP A 136 1.71 13.88 22.21
C ASP A 136 2.47 15.01 21.52
N GLU A 137 2.54 15.02 20.19
CA GLU A 137 3.13 16.13 19.41
C GLU A 137 2.34 17.43 19.56
N ILE A 138 1.01 17.34 19.55
CA ILE A 138 0.15 18.51 19.80
C ILE A 138 0.37 19.06 21.20
N ILE A 139 0.53 18.20 22.19
CA ILE A 139 0.79 18.60 23.58
C ILE A 139 2.18 19.23 23.70
N GLU A 140 3.19 18.67 23.07
CA GLU A 140 4.56 19.22 23.07
C GLU A 140 4.60 20.59 22.42
N GLU A 141 4.02 20.75 21.24
CA GLU A 141 3.89 22.03 20.55
C GLU A 141 3.18 23.09 21.42
N ALA A 142 2.09 22.70 22.11
CA ALA A 142 1.39 23.59 23.01
C ALA A 142 2.26 24.05 24.17
N TYR A 143 3.07 23.18 24.75
CA TYR A 143 4.03 23.56 25.80
C TYR A 143 5.13 24.49 25.29
N GLU A 144 5.67 24.22 24.11
CA GLU A 144 6.69 25.06 23.49
C GLU A 144 6.19 26.49 23.26
N ARG A 145 4.97 26.63 22.76
CA ARG A 145 4.31 27.92 22.55
C ARG A 145 4.05 28.68 23.85
N THR A 146 3.90 28.01 24.97
CA THR A 146 3.77 28.64 26.29
C THR A 146 5.11 28.95 26.93
N GLY A 147 6.24 28.67 26.24
CA GLY A 147 7.60 28.95 26.74
C GLY A 147 8.09 27.95 27.79
N VAL A 148 7.38 26.85 28.02
CA VAL A 148 7.81 25.77 28.90
C VAL A 148 8.74 24.84 28.11
N LEU A 149 10.05 25.07 28.26
CA LEU A 149 11.08 24.24 27.62
C LEU A 149 11.58 23.18 28.61
N GLY A 150 11.87 21.98 28.14
CA GLY A 150 12.47 20.89 28.93
C GLY A 150 11.61 19.63 29.03
N THR A 151 12.12 18.65 29.78
CA THR A 151 11.48 17.34 29.94
C THR A 151 10.18 17.45 30.73
N ARG A 152 9.08 16.92 30.19
CA ARG A 152 7.75 16.93 30.83
C ARG A 152 7.65 15.79 31.86
N THR A 153 7.01 16.07 33.00
CA THR A 153 6.69 15.02 33.95
C THR A 153 5.48 14.21 33.49
N GLY A 154 5.40 12.94 33.88
CA GLY A 154 4.26 12.10 33.53
C GLY A 154 2.91 12.64 34.07
N TYR A 155 2.92 13.48 35.10
CA TYR A 155 1.75 14.18 35.61
C TYR A 155 1.30 15.28 34.64
N GLN A 156 2.23 16.09 34.15
CA GLN A 156 1.94 17.17 33.20
C GLN A 156 1.35 16.62 31.88
N LEU A 157 1.93 15.54 31.34
CA LEU A 157 1.41 14.90 30.14
C LEU A 157 0.00 14.33 30.34
N ARG A 158 -0.27 13.68 31.48
CA ARG A 158 -1.65 13.18 31.78
C ARG A 158 -2.65 14.31 31.97
N SER A 159 -2.25 15.41 32.59
CA SER A 159 -3.11 16.58 32.76
C SER A 159 -3.45 17.23 31.42
N ALA A 160 -2.44 17.40 30.55
CA ALA A 160 -2.60 17.97 29.21
C ALA A 160 -3.49 17.08 28.31
N ARG A 161 -3.30 15.75 28.31
CA ARG A 161 -4.20 14.82 27.59
C ARG A 161 -5.65 14.90 28.06
N ARG A 162 -5.86 15.02 29.38
CA ARG A 162 -7.22 15.20 29.93
C ARG A 162 -7.84 16.51 29.45
N SER A 163 -7.11 17.62 29.49
CA SER A 163 -7.59 18.91 29.03
C SER A 163 -7.93 18.89 27.54
N LEU A 164 -7.09 18.24 26.71
CA LEU A 164 -7.32 18.09 25.29
C LEU A 164 -8.61 17.26 25.00
N ASN A 165 -8.81 16.16 25.74
CA ASN A 165 -10.01 15.35 25.60
C ASN A 165 -11.29 16.14 25.98
N ILE A 166 -11.23 16.96 27.03
CA ILE A 166 -12.35 17.83 27.42
C ILE A 166 -12.63 18.86 26.32
N LEU A 167 -11.58 19.45 25.73
CA LEU A 167 -11.71 20.40 24.63
C LEU A 167 -12.36 19.75 23.40
N PHE A 168 -11.99 18.54 23.04
CA PHE A 168 -12.59 17.80 21.94
C PHE A 168 -14.09 17.51 22.20
N GLN A 169 -14.44 17.13 23.42
CA GLN A 169 -15.85 16.92 23.79
C GLN A 169 -16.65 18.24 23.73
N GLU A 170 -16.05 19.34 24.15
CA GLU A 170 -16.69 20.65 24.04
C GLU A 170 -16.91 21.06 22.58
N TRP A 171 -15.94 20.83 21.71
CA TRP A 171 -16.08 21.10 20.28
C TRP A 171 -17.16 20.27 19.64
N GLN A 172 -17.27 18.98 20.00
CA GLN A 172 -18.35 18.11 19.56
C GLN A 172 -19.73 18.69 19.95
N ASN A 173 -19.88 19.14 21.19
CA ASN A 173 -21.13 19.75 21.67
C ASN A 173 -21.46 21.07 20.97
N ARG A 174 -20.46 21.78 20.44
CA ARG A 174 -20.64 23.03 19.68
C ARG A 174 -20.86 22.79 18.19
N GLY A 175 -20.98 21.53 17.75
CA GLY A 175 -21.21 21.17 16.34
C GLY A 175 -19.95 21.25 15.46
N VAL A 176 -18.78 21.42 16.04
CA VAL A 176 -17.53 21.25 15.30
C VAL A 176 -17.27 19.76 15.14
N HIS A 177 -17.63 19.25 13.99
CA HIS A 177 -17.44 17.84 13.68
C HIS A 177 -16.02 17.61 13.20
N LEU A 178 -15.23 16.89 14.01
CA LEU A 178 -13.84 16.49 13.71
C LEU A 178 -13.77 15.14 12.96
N TRP A 179 -14.86 14.80 12.28
CA TRP A 179 -14.97 13.49 11.69
C TRP A 179 -14.33 13.43 10.30
N LYS A 180 -13.87 12.27 10.02
CA LYS A 180 -13.53 11.86 8.67
C LYS A 180 -14.83 11.78 7.85
N VAL A 181 -14.93 12.57 6.79
CA VAL A 181 -15.97 12.39 5.78
C VAL A 181 -15.44 11.39 4.76
N GLU A 182 -16.14 10.29 4.59
CA GLU A 182 -15.75 9.22 3.68
C GLU A 182 -16.86 8.96 2.66
N LEU A 183 -16.48 8.74 1.42
CA LEU A 183 -17.39 8.36 0.35
C LEU A 183 -17.48 6.84 0.28
N ALA A 184 -18.58 6.27 0.76
CA ALA A 184 -18.90 4.87 0.57
C ALA A 184 -19.64 4.68 -0.77
N LYS A 185 -19.23 3.68 -1.55
CA LYS A 185 -19.91 3.29 -2.78
C LYS A 185 -20.65 1.98 -2.54
N VAL A 186 -21.96 2.01 -2.66
CA VAL A 186 -22.80 0.84 -2.48
C VAL A 186 -23.34 0.41 -3.84
N PRO A 187 -22.99 -0.80 -4.32
CA PRO A 187 -23.56 -1.33 -5.56
C PRO A 187 -25.05 -1.61 -5.35
N LEU A 188 -25.88 -1.02 -6.21
CA LEU A 188 -27.32 -1.27 -6.16
C LEU A 188 -27.64 -2.63 -6.81
N VAL A 189 -28.44 -3.43 -6.09
CA VAL A 189 -28.90 -4.75 -6.52
C VAL A 189 -30.34 -4.65 -6.97
N LEU A 190 -30.68 -5.21 -8.14
CA LEU A 190 -32.05 -5.21 -8.66
C LEU A 190 -33.01 -5.92 -7.71
N GLY A 191 -34.05 -5.22 -7.27
CA GLY A 191 -35.06 -5.73 -6.34
C GLY A 191 -34.72 -5.56 -4.86
N GLN A 192 -33.62 -4.90 -4.53
CA GLN A 192 -33.26 -4.51 -3.17
C GLN A 192 -33.52 -3.00 -3.00
N ASP A 193 -34.46 -2.66 -2.15
CA ASP A 193 -34.92 -1.28 -1.88
C ASP A 193 -34.38 -0.69 -0.58
N GLU A 194 -33.75 -1.50 0.28
CA GLU A 194 -33.20 -1.06 1.55
C GLU A 194 -31.73 -1.48 1.71
N TYR A 195 -30.87 -0.54 2.11
CA TYR A 195 -29.47 -0.73 2.41
C TYR A 195 -29.16 -0.18 3.81
N SER A 196 -28.76 -1.04 4.73
CA SER A 196 -28.51 -0.66 6.12
C SER A 196 -27.01 -0.55 6.40
N TYR A 197 -26.53 0.65 6.69
CA TYR A 197 -25.14 0.88 7.09
C TYR A 197 -24.79 0.27 8.46
N ALA A 198 -25.79 -0.02 9.30
CA ALA A 198 -25.56 -0.63 10.61
C ALA A 198 -25.29 -2.15 10.54
N THR A 199 -25.72 -2.82 9.48
CA THR A 199 -25.61 -4.28 9.33
C THR A 199 -24.75 -4.72 8.15
N ASP A 200 -24.57 -3.88 7.14
CA ASP A 200 -23.76 -4.17 5.95
C ASP A 200 -22.32 -3.68 6.13
N THR A 201 -21.51 -4.47 6.81
CA THR A 201 -20.08 -4.19 7.04
C THR A 201 -19.20 -4.40 5.81
N THR A 202 -19.77 -4.92 4.71
CA THR A 202 -19.04 -5.15 3.45
C THR A 202 -18.93 -3.87 2.62
N ASN A 203 -20.01 -3.08 2.58
CA ASN A 203 -20.09 -1.89 1.75
C ASN A 203 -19.94 -0.60 2.56
N PHE A 204 -20.11 -0.65 3.88
CA PHE A 204 -20.02 0.49 4.77
C PHE A 204 -18.94 0.30 5.83
N PRO A 205 -18.15 1.34 6.17
CA PRO A 205 -17.28 1.32 7.34
C PRO A 205 -18.04 1.04 8.64
N ASN A 206 -17.43 0.31 9.56
CA ASN A 206 -18.07 -0.10 10.83
C ASN A 206 -18.36 1.03 11.83
N ASP A 207 -17.90 2.24 11.55
CA ASP A 207 -17.91 3.39 12.44
C ASP A 207 -18.72 4.58 11.93
N ILE A 208 -19.64 4.33 10.98
CA ILE A 208 -20.52 5.39 10.46
C ILE A 208 -21.48 5.84 11.55
N THR A 209 -21.43 7.13 11.88
CA THR A 209 -22.32 7.77 12.84
C THR A 209 -23.50 8.47 12.17
N SER A 210 -23.32 8.98 10.95
CA SER A 210 -24.40 9.62 10.19
C SER A 210 -24.08 9.67 8.70
N VAL A 211 -25.13 9.70 7.89
CA VAL A 211 -25.04 9.95 6.45
C VAL A 211 -25.30 11.43 6.21
N LEU A 212 -24.32 12.12 5.60
CA LEU A 212 -24.45 13.55 5.30
C LEU A 212 -25.20 13.78 3.99
N GLU A 213 -24.91 12.97 2.98
CA GLU A 213 -25.50 13.07 1.65
C GLU A 213 -25.54 11.69 1.01
N ALA A 214 -26.58 11.40 0.26
CA ALA A 214 -26.67 10.21 -0.57
C ALA A 214 -27.12 10.61 -1.98
N PHE A 215 -26.42 10.10 -3.00
CA PHE A 215 -26.78 10.36 -4.39
C PHE A 215 -26.60 9.11 -5.24
N TYR A 216 -27.40 9.02 -6.27
CA TYR A 216 -27.34 7.96 -7.25
C TYR A 216 -26.50 8.40 -8.45
N ARG A 217 -25.62 7.51 -8.91
CA ARG A 217 -24.82 7.73 -10.11
C ARG A 217 -25.01 6.55 -11.07
N ASN A 218 -25.48 6.84 -12.25
CA ASN A 218 -25.51 5.88 -13.35
C ASN A 218 -24.14 5.88 -14.04
N ASN A 219 -23.55 4.70 -14.25
CA ASN A 219 -22.28 4.57 -15.01
C ASN A 219 -22.57 4.40 -16.48
#